data_3a6c36817511bd8ca873244da0a29ad7
#
_entry.id   3a6c36817511bd8ca873244da0a29ad7
#
_cell.length_a   1.000
_cell.length_b   1.000
_cell.length_c   1.000
_cell.angle_alpha   90.00
_cell.angle_beta   90.00
_cell.angle_gamma   90.00
#
_symmetry.space_group_name_H-M   'P 1'
#
loop_
_entity.id
_entity.type
_entity.pdbx_description
1 polymer ?
#
loop_
_entity_poly.entity_id
_entity_poly.type
_entity_poly.pdbx_seq_one_letter_code
_entity_poly.pdbx_strand_id
1 'polypeptide(L)'
;WIAATYEVGTPFLQQVPRECADYLLLNAQIREYDTGDIIINGGAAGQAFGVLQSGRAQICGQILPDGHYNVLAYLESGACFGEMSIICNEPTSNTVIAAEDGCTVLLVPRDEFVKFLDKNPNILVYLYKVVADRLRAKNQAFDDFERLSLLASGKVLPFIDFAQTMEKSRVTGTVLFESNGETGFIAFQDGRICCAKCGKLTGPDAFEKLLSWGD
;
A
#
# COMPACT_ATOMS: atom_id res chain seq x y z
N TRP A 1 -0.07 9.76 -8.18
CA TRP A 1 -0.15 8.31 -7.89
C TRP A 1 -1.35 8.09 -7.01
N ILE A 2 -2.33 7.32 -7.49
CA ILE A 2 -3.47 6.89 -6.68
C ILE A 2 -3.10 5.54 -6.08
N ALA A 3 -3.02 5.46 -4.76
CA ALA A 3 -2.99 4.19 -4.08
C ALA A 3 -4.44 3.71 -3.92
N ALA A 4 -4.86 2.74 -4.72
CA ALA A 4 -6.07 2.01 -4.40
C ALA A 4 -5.77 1.16 -3.17
N THR A 5 -6.45 1.43 -2.09
CA THR A 5 -6.44 0.55 -0.93
C THR A 5 -7.31 -0.64 -1.24
N TYR A 6 -6.72 -1.82 -1.30
CA TYR A 6 -7.45 -3.08 -1.40
C TYR A 6 -7.18 -3.91 -0.16
N GLU A 7 -8.22 -4.50 0.36
CA GLU A 7 -8.10 -5.50 1.41
C GLU A 7 -7.37 -6.72 0.82
N VAL A 8 -6.21 -7.02 1.36
CA VAL A 8 -5.45 -8.21 0.96
C VAL A 8 -6.10 -9.42 1.60
N GLY A 9 -6.85 -10.09 0.83
CA GLY A 9 -7.49 -11.39 0.90
C GLY A 9 -7.33 -12.30 2.14
N THR A 10 -7.76 -13.53 2.01
CA THR A 10 -7.81 -14.58 3.04
C THR A 10 -6.47 -14.71 3.78
N PRO A 11 -6.46 -14.82 5.11
CA PRO A 11 -5.25 -14.93 5.91
C PRO A 11 -4.30 -16.02 5.38
N PHE A 12 -3.04 -15.65 5.12
CA PHE A 12 -2.06 -16.54 4.48
C PHE A 12 -1.90 -17.89 5.22
N LEU A 13 -1.80 -17.85 6.55
CA LEU A 13 -1.64 -19.08 7.34
C LEU A 13 -2.85 -20.03 7.28
N GLN A 14 -4.04 -19.54 6.88
CA GLN A 14 -5.22 -20.38 6.69
C GLN A 14 -5.25 -21.02 5.30
N GLN A 15 -4.52 -20.49 4.34
CA GLN A 15 -4.47 -21.00 2.97
C GLN A 15 -3.42 -22.09 2.78
N VAL A 16 -2.39 -22.13 3.62
CA VAL A 16 -1.33 -23.14 3.55
C VAL A 16 -1.67 -24.38 4.35
N PRO A 17 -1.11 -25.57 4.04
CA PRO A 17 -1.29 -26.77 4.85
C PRO A 17 -0.91 -26.51 6.32
N ARG A 18 -1.66 -27.12 7.25
CA ARG A 18 -1.48 -26.92 8.69
C ARG A 18 -0.04 -27.13 9.15
N GLU A 19 0.61 -28.19 8.68
CA GLU A 19 2.01 -28.49 9.00
C GLU A 19 2.96 -27.35 8.59
N CYS A 20 2.67 -26.68 7.48
CA CYS A 20 3.41 -25.53 7.00
C CYS A 20 3.17 -24.30 7.88
N ALA A 21 1.93 -24.04 8.26
CA ALA A 21 1.59 -22.97 9.19
C ALA A 21 2.26 -23.18 10.55
N ASP A 22 2.18 -24.42 11.11
CA ASP A 22 2.82 -24.78 12.37
C ASP A 22 4.34 -24.59 12.33
N TYR A 23 5.00 -24.97 11.21
CA TYR A 23 6.45 -24.72 11.04
C TYR A 23 6.78 -23.24 11.07
N LEU A 24 6.04 -22.41 10.34
CA LEU A 24 6.26 -20.98 10.31
C LEU A 24 6.06 -20.34 11.69
N LEU A 25 5.00 -20.72 12.40
CA LEU A 25 4.73 -20.24 13.75
C LEU A 25 5.83 -20.60 14.76
N LEU A 26 6.35 -21.85 14.69
CA LEU A 26 7.41 -22.32 15.58
C LEU A 26 8.75 -21.61 15.36
N ASN A 27 9.01 -21.14 14.13
CA ASN A 27 10.26 -20.46 13.76
C ASN A 27 10.10 -18.93 13.65
N ALA A 28 8.95 -18.39 13.99
CA ALA A 28 8.69 -16.96 13.98
C ALA A 28 9.08 -16.30 15.29
N GLN A 29 9.53 -15.05 15.18
CA GLN A 29 9.62 -14.11 16.29
C GLN A 29 8.37 -13.24 16.28
N ILE A 30 7.69 -13.14 17.42
CA ILE A 30 6.55 -12.23 17.57
C ILE A 30 7.09 -10.89 18.00
N ARG A 31 6.69 -9.82 17.31
CA ARG A 31 7.01 -8.44 17.65
C ARG A 31 5.76 -7.57 17.62
N GLU A 32 5.69 -6.65 18.56
CA GLU A 32 4.67 -5.62 18.64
C GLU A 32 5.27 -4.29 18.18
N TYR A 33 4.47 -3.50 17.50
CA TYR A 33 4.83 -2.20 16.93
C TYR A 33 3.74 -1.19 17.24
N ASP A 34 4.15 0.03 17.54
CA ASP A 34 3.26 1.17 17.71
C ASP A 34 3.09 1.92 16.38
N THR A 35 2.07 2.75 16.30
CA THR A 35 1.79 3.56 15.10
C THR A 35 3.02 4.34 14.64
N GLY A 36 3.38 4.18 13.39
CA GLY A 36 4.54 4.84 12.77
C GLY A 36 5.84 4.04 12.86
N ASP A 37 5.88 2.95 13.62
CA ASP A 37 7.06 2.09 13.68
C ASP A 37 7.32 1.41 12.35
N ILE A 38 8.58 1.37 11.94
CA ILE A 38 9.01 0.70 10.71
C ILE A 38 9.21 -0.79 10.99
N ILE A 39 8.41 -1.61 10.33
CA ILE A 39 8.49 -3.07 10.39
C ILE A 39 9.53 -3.60 9.40
N ILE A 40 9.51 -3.07 8.16
CA ILE A 40 10.50 -3.37 7.11
C ILE A 40 10.93 -2.06 6.45
N ASN A 41 12.24 -1.86 6.30
CA ASN A 41 12.79 -0.74 5.52
C ASN A 41 12.87 -1.08 4.04
N GLY A 42 12.33 -0.20 3.19
CA GLY A 42 12.52 -0.26 1.75
C GLY A 42 13.99 -0.06 1.36
N GLY A 43 14.45 -0.79 0.34
CA GLY A 43 15.83 -0.76 -0.13
C GLY A 43 16.84 -1.56 0.71
N ALA A 44 16.44 -2.08 1.86
CA ALA A 44 17.29 -2.94 2.69
C ALA A 44 17.29 -4.40 2.18
N ALA A 45 18.29 -5.18 2.58
CA ALA A 45 18.27 -6.63 2.34
C ALA A 45 17.08 -7.26 3.08
N GLY A 46 16.31 -8.11 2.41
CA GLY A 46 15.18 -8.82 3.01
C GLY A 46 15.65 -9.76 4.14
N GLN A 47 15.35 -9.40 5.37
CA GLN A 47 15.80 -10.11 6.58
C GLN A 47 14.80 -11.13 7.10
N ALA A 48 13.51 -10.95 6.81
CA ALA A 48 12.44 -11.79 7.31
C ALA A 48 11.22 -11.80 6.39
N PHE A 49 10.52 -12.92 6.43
CA PHE A 49 9.14 -13.05 5.96
C PHE A 49 8.19 -12.67 7.09
N GLY A 50 7.26 -11.77 6.84
CA GLY A 50 6.33 -11.28 7.84
C GLY A 50 4.90 -11.77 7.61
N VAL A 51 4.17 -12.03 8.71
CA VAL A 51 2.71 -12.22 8.70
C VAL A 51 2.12 -11.31 9.77
N LEU A 52 1.20 -10.44 9.36
CA LEU A 52 0.48 -9.56 10.28
C LEU A 52 -0.53 -10.38 11.08
N GLN A 53 -0.33 -10.52 12.37
CA GLN A 53 -1.19 -11.31 13.26
C GLN A 53 -2.40 -10.49 13.73
N SER A 54 -2.17 -9.25 14.12
CA SER A 54 -3.21 -8.31 14.54
C SER A 54 -2.82 -6.89 14.21
N GLY A 55 -3.79 -5.99 14.17
CA GLY A 55 -3.60 -4.60 13.80
C GLY A 55 -3.57 -4.40 12.29
N ARG A 56 -3.11 -3.23 11.88
CA ARG A 56 -3.03 -2.79 10.49
C ARG A 56 -1.65 -2.24 10.19
N ALA A 57 -1.09 -2.57 9.03
CA ALA A 57 0.15 -1.98 8.54
C ALA A 57 -0.05 -1.34 7.17
N GLN A 58 0.83 -0.43 6.78
CA GLN A 58 0.82 0.22 5.49
C GLN A 58 2.09 -0.09 4.71
N ILE A 59 1.92 -0.38 3.42
CA ILE A 59 3.03 -0.49 2.47
C ILE A 59 3.27 0.90 1.89
N CYS A 60 4.49 1.40 2.07
CA CYS A 60 4.87 2.74 1.70
C CYS A 60 5.92 2.72 0.58
N GLY A 61 5.70 3.55 -0.44
CA GLY A 61 6.66 3.82 -1.50
C GLY A 61 7.65 4.92 -1.12
N GLN A 62 7.90 5.81 -2.08
CA GLN A 62 8.83 6.92 -1.89
C GLN A 62 8.29 7.95 -0.89
N ILE A 63 9.21 8.66 -0.24
CA ILE A 63 8.88 9.84 0.57
C ILE A 63 8.52 10.98 -0.38
N LEU A 64 7.35 11.57 -0.15
CA LEU A 64 6.86 12.72 -0.91
C LEU A 64 7.62 14.01 -0.50
N PRO A 65 7.55 15.07 -1.33
CA PRO A 65 8.23 16.36 -1.03
C PRO A 65 7.82 17.02 0.28
N ASP A 66 6.65 16.64 0.83
CA ASP A 66 6.15 17.11 2.12
C ASP A 66 6.69 16.32 3.32
N GLY A 67 7.52 15.29 3.06
CA GLY A 67 8.14 14.44 4.07
C GLY A 67 7.28 13.23 4.48
N HIS A 68 6.08 13.07 3.94
CA HIS A 68 5.23 11.90 4.19
C HIS A 68 5.52 10.77 3.23
N TYR A 69 5.26 9.55 3.66
CA TYR A 69 5.34 8.39 2.78
C TYR A 69 4.14 8.33 1.83
N ASN A 70 4.40 8.01 0.57
CA ASN A 70 3.35 7.61 -0.37
C ASN A 70 2.81 6.23 0.01
N VAL A 71 1.63 6.17 0.60
CA VAL A 71 0.98 4.91 0.98
C VAL A 71 0.46 4.22 -0.28
N LEU A 72 0.97 3.02 -0.55
CA LEU A 72 0.61 2.23 -1.73
C LEU A 72 -0.53 1.25 -1.45
N ALA A 73 -0.57 0.68 -0.24
CA ALA A 73 -1.59 -0.28 0.17
C ALA A 73 -1.60 -0.41 1.70
N TYR A 74 -2.68 -0.99 2.22
CA TYR A 74 -2.76 -1.44 3.61
C TYR A 74 -2.71 -2.96 3.67
N LEU A 75 -2.15 -3.45 4.77
CA LEU A 75 -2.13 -4.86 5.14
C LEU A 75 -3.05 -5.04 6.33
N GLU A 76 -4.00 -5.92 6.21
CA GLU A 76 -4.90 -6.33 7.27
C GLU A 76 -4.39 -7.61 7.97
N SER A 77 -4.95 -7.93 9.13
CA SER A 77 -4.62 -9.15 9.87
C SER A 77 -4.68 -10.39 8.97
N GLY A 78 -3.65 -11.22 9.04
CA GLY A 78 -3.44 -12.40 8.21
C GLY A 78 -2.69 -12.17 6.90
N ALA A 79 -2.42 -10.93 6.52
CA ALA A 79 -1.61 -10.64 5.33
C ALA A 79 -0.13 -10.99 5.56
N CYS A 80 0.52 -11.57 4.54
CA CYS A 80 1.97 -11.78 4.55
C CYS A 80 2.70 -10.69 3.75
N PHE A 81 3.99 -10.47 4.03
CA PHE A 81 4.82 -9.49 3.34
C PHE A 81 6.31 -9.83 3.46
N GLY A 82 7.16 -9.18 2.65
CA GLY A 82 8.60 -9.43 2.64
C GLY A 82 9.03 -10.67 1.85
N GLU A 83 8.07 -11.45 1.32
CA GLU A 83 8.29 -12.66 0.53
C GLU A 83 9.11 -12.39 -0.74
N MET A 84 8.81 -11.30 -1.45
CA MET A 84 9.41 -11.00 -2.76
C MET A 84 10.91 -10.79 -2.67
N SER A 85 11.37 -10.03 -1.67
CA SER A 85 12.80 -9.77 -1.48
C SER A 85 13.60 -11.04 -1.18
N ILE A 86 12.96 -12.03 -0.55
CA ILE A 86 13.59 -13.32 -0.24
C ILE A 86 13.59 -14.23 -1.47
N ILE A 87 12.44 -14.37 -2.15
CA ILE A 87 12.28 -15.24 -3.33
C ILE A 87 13.13 -14.74 -4.50
N CYS A 88 13.13 -13.45 -4.78
CA CYS A 88 13.88 -12.85 -5.88
C CYS A 88 15.35 -12.58 -5.51
N ASN A 89 15.71 -12.69 -4.24
CA ASN A 89 17.03 -12.31 -3.72
C ASN A 89 17.40 -10.85 -4.05
N GLU A 90 16.43 -9.97 -3.90
CA GLU A 90 16.54 -8.53 -4.17
C GLU A 90 16.31 -7.70 -2.89
N PRO A 91 16.75 -6.43 -2.85
CA PRO A 91 16.36 -5.52 -1.79
C PRO A 91 14.84 -5.39 -1.68
N THR A 92 14.34 -5.10 -0.48
CA THR A 92 12.92 -4.83 -0.25
C THR A 92 12.45 -3.63 -1.07
N SER A 93 11.37 -3.80 -1.83
CA SER A 93 10.88 -2.75 -2.75
C SER A 93 10.24 -1.59 -2.02
N ASN A 94 9.62 -1.84 -0.87
CA ASN A 94 8.79 -0.88 -0.15
C ASN A 94 9.05 -0.93 1.36
N THR A 95 8.76 0.18 2.03
CA THR A 95 8.76 0.26 3.50
C THR A 95 7.40 -0.24 4.02
N VAL A 96 7.41 -1.05 5.09
CA VAL A 96 6.19 -1.45 5.81
C VAL A 96 6.20 -0.79 7.16
N ILE A 97 5.12 -0.08 7.50
CA ILE A 97 4.97 0.74 8.70
C ILE A 97 3.69 0.33 9.43
N ALA A 98 3.73 0.23 10.77
CA ALA A 98 2.53 0.02 11.56
C ALA A 98 1.58 1.23 11.43
N ALA A 99 0.32 0.96 11.10
CA ALA A 99 -0.69 1.99 10.86
C ALA A 99 -1.58 2.27 12.09
N GLU A 100 -1.48 1.44 13.12
CA GLU A 100 -2.16 1.58 14.40
C GLU A 100 -1.35 0.95 15.53
N ASP A 101 -1.66 1.31 16.78
CA ASP A 101 -0.98 0.78 17.96
C ASP A 101 -1.34 -0.70 18.20
N GLY A 102 -0.39 -1.45 18.78
CA GLY A 102 -0.58 -2.88 19.05
C GLY A 102 -0.55 -3.75 17.79
N CYS A 103 0.10 -3.27 16.74
CA CYS A 103 0.32 -4.04 15.53
C CYS A 103 1.27 -5.21 15.82
N THR A 104 0.77 -6.45 15.83
CA THR A 104 1.54 -7.66 16.14
C THR A 104 1.94 -8.38 14.86
N VAL A 105 3.22 -8.66 14.69
CA VAL A 105 3.80 -9.29 13.50
C VAL A 105 4.57 -10.55 13.87
N LEU A 106 4.32 -11.62 13.11
CA LEU A 106 5.13 -12.83 13.09
C LEU A 106 6.24 -12.64 12.05
N LEU A 107 7.50 -12.63 12.48
CA LEU A 107 8.67 -12.48 11.62
C LEU A 107 9.45 -13.80 11.58
N VAL A 108 9.45 -14.47 10.44
CA VAL A 108 10.25 -15.65 10.18
C VAL A 108 11.58 -15.20 9.57
N PRO A 109 12.74 -15.46 10.22
CA PRO A 109 14.03 -15.09 9.68
C PRO A 109 14.24 -15.63 8.27
N ARG A 110 14.94 -14.86 7.42
CA ARG A 110 15.20 -15.21 6.01
C ARG A 110 15.67 -16.65 5.84
N ASP A 111 16.69 -17.06 6.61
CA ASP A 111 17.31 -18.39 6.45
C ASP A 111 16.32 -19.51 6.78
N GLU A 112 15.48 -19.30 7.79
CA GLU A 112 14.44 -20.27 8.15
C GLU A 112 13.33 -20.32 7.12
N PHE A 113 12.97 -19.17 6.52
CA PHE A 113 11.97 -19.14 5.46
C PHE A 113 12.49 -19.79 4.17
N VAL A 114 13.76 -19.59 3.80
CA VAL A 114 14.39 -20.29 2.65
C VAL A 114 14.39 -21.80 2.89
N LYS A 115 14.84 -22.28 4.05
CA LYS A 115 14.79 -23.71 4.41
C LYS A 115 13.36 -24.28 4.36
N PHE A 116 12.40 -23.48 4.76
CA PHE A 116 10.99 -23.85 4.68
C PHE A 116 10.51 -24.01 3.23
N LEU A 117 10.85 -23.07 2.34
CA LEU A 117 10.50 -23.16 0.91
C LEU A 117 11.17 -24.35 0.22
N ASP A 118 12.45 -24.64 0.53
CA ASP A 118 13.17 -25.79 0.00
C ASP A 118 12.49 -27.13 0.34
N LYS A 119 11.94 -27.22 1.56
CA LYS A 119 11.23 -28.42 2.01
C LYS A 119 9.79 -28.49 1.51
N ASN A 120 9.18 -27.34 1.21
CA ASN A 120 7.76 -27.21 0.87
C ASN A 120 7.57 -26.38 -0.42
N PRO A 121 8.10 -26.82 -1.58
CA PRO A 121 8.05 -26.02 -2.81
C PRO A 121 6.63 -25.68 -3.27
N ASN A 122 5.63 -26.49 -2.89
CA ASN A 122 4.22 -26.23 -3.21
C ASN A 122 3.69 -24.93 -2.58
N ILE A 123 4.34 -24.43 -1.53
CA ILE A 123 3.97 -23.15 -0.89
C ILE A 123 4.16 -21.96 -1.84
N LEU A 124 5.08 -22.07 -2.80
CA LEU A 124 5.27 -21.05 -3.83
C LEU A 124 3.98 -20.76 -4.61
N VAL A 125 3.13 -21.76 -4.81
CA VAL A 125 1.81 -21.57 -5.48
C VAL A 125 0.92 -20.59 -4.68
N TYR A 126 0.91 -20.70 -3.35
CA TYR A 126 0.15 -19.80 -2.50
C TYR A 126 0.75 -18.39 -2.50
N LEU A 127 2.08 -18.28 -2.46
CA LEU A 127 2.78 -17.00 -2.53
C LEU A 127 2.56 -16.32 -3.89
N TYR A 128 2.63 -17.08 -5.00
CA TYR A 128 2.30 -16.55 -6.33
C TYR A 128 0.86 -16.05 -6.41
N LYS A 129 -0.09 -16.73 -5.78
CA LYS A 129 -1.47 -16.27 -5.72
C LYS A 129 -1.56 -14.92 -4.99
N VAL A 130 -0.93 -14.78 -3.82
CA VAL A 130 -0.89 -13.52 -3.08
C VAL A 130 -0.31 -12.38 -3.94
N VAL A 131 0.82 -12.63 -4.63
CA VAL A 131 1.46 -11.64 -5.50
C VAL A 131 0.58 -11.31 -6.71
N ALA A 132 -0.05 -12.33 -7.33
CA ALA A 132 -0.95 -12.12 -8.46
C ALA A 132 -2.20 -11.31 -8.07
N ASP A 133 -2.77 -11.57 -6.89
CA ASP A 133 -3.93 -10.82 -6.40
C ASP A 133 -3.56 -9.36 -6.10
N ARG A 134 -2.37 -9.11 -5.52
CA ARG A 134 -1.82 -7.76 -5.34
C ARG A 134 -1.60 -7.03 -6.67
N LEU A 135 -1.06 -7.72 -7.66
CA LEU A 135 -0.83 -7.16 -8.98
C LEU A 135 -2.15 -6.83 -9.69
N ARG A 136 -3.15 -7.72 -9.61
CA ARG A 136 -4.49 -7.46 -10.17
C ARG A 136 -5.14 -6.25 -9.54
N ALA A 137 -5.10 -6.16 -8.22
CA ALA A 137 -5.68 -5.02 -7.51
C ALA A 137 -4.98 -3.70 -7.89
N LYS A 138 -3.63 -3.73 -8.03
CA LYS A 138 -2.87 -2.57 -8.50
C LYS A 138 -3.24 -2.19 -9.95
N ASN A 139 -3.40 -3.18 -10.84
CA ASN A 139 -3.77 -2.93 -12.24
C ASN A 139 -5.20 -2.42 -12.37
N GLN A 140 -6.16 -2.95 -11.60
CA GLN A 140 -7.53 -2.44 -11.56
C GLN A 140 -7.57 -0.98 -11.13
N ALA A 141 -6.82 -0.63 -10.08
CA ALA A 141 -6.70 0.76 -9.65
C ALA A 141 -6.08 1.67 -10.72
N PHE A 142 -5.11 1.15 -11.50
CA PHE A 142 -4.51 1.87 -12.61
C PHE A 142 -5.49 2.05 -13.78
N ASP A 143 -6.24 1.01 -14.15
CA ASP A 143 -7.26 1.06 -15.21
C ASP A 143 -8.39 2.04 -14.84
N ASP A 144 -8.82 2.04 -13.57
CA ASP A 144 -9.82 2.99 -13.08
C ASP A 144 -9.27 4.42 -13.10
N PHE A 145 -7.98 4.60 -12.80
CA PHE A 145 -7.30 5.90 -12.92
C PHE A 145 -7.16 6.36 -14.38
N GLU A 146 -6.75 5.49 -15.31
CA GLU A 146 -6.69 5.85 -16.72
C GLU A 146 -8.07 6.24 -17.27
N ARG A 147 -9.13 5.53 -16.89
CA ARG A 147 -10.50 5.90 -17.24
C ARG A 147 -10.88 7.26 -16.69
N LEU A 148 -10.55 7.54 -15.43
CA LEU A 148 -10.79 8.84 -14.81
C LEU A 148 -9.95 9.96 -15.43
N SER A 149 -8.68 9.71 -15.77
CA SER A 149 -7.82 10.69 -16.42
C SER A 149 -8.25 10.98 -17.88
N LEU A 150 -8.76 9.98 -18.60
CA LEU A 150 -9.36 10.16 -19.93
C LEU A 150 -10.66 10.98 -19.86
N LEU A 151 -11.49 10.80 -18.85
CA LEU A 151 -12.66 11.62 -18.60
C LEU A 151 -12.32 13.06 -18.21
N ALA A 152 -11.21 13.26 -17.47
CA ALA A 152 -10.72 14.58 -17.06
C ALA A 152 -9.98 15.34 -18.18
N SER A 153 -9.36 14.64 -19.15
CA SER A 153 -8.67 15.26 -20.29
C SER A 153 -9.59 15.68 -21.44
N GLY A 154 -10.82 15.19 -21.45
CA GLY A 154 -11.84 15.48 -22.47
C GLY A 154 -12.88 16.47 -22.00
N LYS A 155 -12.57 17.78 -21.87
CA LYS A 155 -13.51 18.86 -21.50
C LYS A 155 -14.26 18.66 -20.20
N VAL A 156 -13.64 19.16 -19.11
CA VAL A 156 -14.32 19.72 -17.93
C VAL A 156 -15.43 18.82 -17.35
N LEU A 157 -15.01 17.78 -16.64
CA LEU A 157 -15.82 17.39 -15.49
C LEU A 157 -15.63 18.50 -14.43
N PRO A 158 -16.71 19.14 -13.97
CA PRO A 158 -16.61 20.04 -12.85
C PRO A 158 -15.86 19.34 -11.72
N PHE A 159 -14.93 20.02 -11.07
CA PHE A 159 -14.13 19.44 -9.97
C PHE A 159 -15.01 18.73 -8.93
N ILE A 160 -16.23 19.22 -8.73
CA ILE A 160 -17.25 18.64 -7.82
C ILE A 160 -17.59 17.21 -8.24
N ASP A 161 -17.79 16.93 -9.53
CA ASP A 161 -18.10 15.58 -10.02
C ASP A 161 -16.92 14.64 -9.88
N PHE A 162 -15.71 15.17 -10.07
CA PHE A 162 -14.46 14.45 -9.82
C PHE A 162 -14.32 14.09 -8.33
N ALA A 163 -14.50 15.05 -7.42
CA ALA A 163 -14.40 14.82 -5.98
C ALA A 163 -15.47 13.81 -5.49
N GLN A 164 -16.70 13.91 -5.99
CA GLN A 164 -17.76 12.94 -5.68
C GLN A 164 -17.44 11.53 -6.20
N THR A 165 -16.76 11.42 -7.33
CA THR A 165 -16.32 10.13 -7.88
C THR A 165 -15.25 9.52 -6.97
N MET A 166 -14.28 10.32 -6.50
CA MET A 166 -13.27 9.89 -5.54
C MET A 166 -13.90 9.41 -4.22
N GLU A 167 -14.91 10.15 -3.72
CA GLU A 167 -15.64 9.80 -2.50
C GLU A 167 -16.40 8.47 -2.65
N LYS A 168 -17.19 8.32 -3.72
CA LYS A 168 -17.96 7.10 -3.99
C LYS A 168 -17.07 5.87 -4.18
N SER A 169 -15.93 6.04 -4.82
CA SER A 169 -14.96 4.97 -5.09
C SER A 169 -14.01 4.72 -3.92
N ARG A 170 -14.15 5.46 -2.80
CA ARG A 170 -13.28 5.38 -1.61
C ARG A 170 -11.79 5.40 -1.96
N VAL A 171 -11.43 6.27 -2.89
CA VAL A 171 -10.03 6.36 -3.35
C VAL A 171 -9.13 6.86 -2.23
N THR A 172 -8.00 6.19 -2.05
CA THR A 172 -6.89 6.69 -1.22
C THR A 172 -5.70 6.94 -2.13
N GLY A 173 -5.15 8.16 -2.11
CA GLY A 173 -4.01 8.53 -2.94
C GLY A 173 -3.93 10.02 -3.18
N THR A 174 -2.99 10.42 -4.04
CA THR A 174 -2.73 11.83 -4.35
C THR A 174 -2.98 12.10 -5.82
N VAL A 175 -3.81 13.08 -6.11
CA VAL A 175 -4.07 13.56 -7.47
C VAL A 175 -3.28 14.83 -7.71
N LEU A 176 -2.49 14.82 -8.78
CA LEU A 176 -1.73 15.97 -9.24
C LEU A 176 -2.55 16.76 -10.27
N PHE A 177 -2.54 18.07 -10.11
CA PHE A 177 -3.15 19.03 -11.02
C PHE A 177 -2.06 19.91 -11.61
N GLU A 178 -2.20 20.24 -12.88
CA GLU A 178 -1.31 21.17 -13.57
C GLU A 178 -2.16 22.15 -14.38
N SER A 179 -1.92 23.44 -14.18
CA SER A 179 -2.55 24.50 -14.95
C SER A 179 -1.59 25.65 -15.13
N ASN A 180 -1.41 26.11 -16.37
CA ASN A 180 -0.55 27.27 -16.73
C ASN A 180 0.89 27.19 -16.18
N GLY A 181 1.45 25.97 -16.05
CA GLY A 181 2.80 25.75 -15.51
C GLY A 181 2.89 25.80 -13.98
N GLU A 182 1.77 25.99 -13.28
CA GLU A 182 1.68 25.78 -11.84
C GLU A 182 1.21 24.34 -11.56
N THR A 183 1.77 23.72 -10.51
CA THR A 183 1.39 22.39 -10.05
C THR A 183 0.78 22.44 -8.66
N GLY A 184 -0.19 21.60 -8.42
CA GLY A 184 -0.78 21.39 -7.10
C GLY A 184 -1.24 19.95 -6.94
N PHE A 185 -1.61 19.59 -5.73
CA PHE A 185 -2.11 18.25 -5.46
C PHE A 185 -3.23 18.26 -4.40
N ILE A 186 -4.07 17.23 -4.47
CA ILE A 186 -5.06 16.90 -3.44
C ILE A 186 -4.84 15.44 -3.06
N ALA A 187 -4.69 15.18 -1.76
CA ALA A 187 -4.61 13.85 -1.21
C ALA A 187 -5.98 13.43 -0.67
N PHE A 188 -6.35 12.19 -0.98
CA PHE A 188 -7.56 11.53 -0.54
C PHE A 188 -7.22 10.36 0.37
N GLN A 189 -8.02 10.14 1.39
CA GLN A 189 -7.99 8.96 2.24
C GLN A 189 -9.41 8.42 2.39
N ASP A 190 -9.64 7.19 1.95
CA ASP A 190 -10.97 6.56 1.93
C ASP A 190 -12.06 7.45 1.29
N GLY A 191 -11.70 8.09 0.16
CA GLY A 191 -12.54 9.02 -0.57
C GLY A 191 -12.62 10.43 0.00
N ARG A 192 -12.07 10.68 1.19
CA ARG A 192 -12.11 11.99 1.85
C ARG A 192 -10.84 12.78 1.56
N ILE A 193 -10.99 14.06 1.29
CA ILE A 193 -9.85 14.96 1.13
C ILE A 193 -9.19 15.15 2.49
N CYS A 194 -7.91 14.76 2.59
CA CYS A 194 -7.12 14.90 3.80
C CYS A 194 -6.05 16.00 3.69
N CYS A 195 -5.61 16.34 2.48
CA CYS A 195 -4.62 17.38 2.25
C CYS A 195 -4.79 18.01 0.87
N ALA A 196 -4.51 19.31 0.74
CA ALA A 196 -4.36 20.01 -0.53
C ALA A 196 -3.17 20.96 -0.46
N LYS A 197 -2.42 21.08 -1.58
CA LYS A 197 -1.30 22.02 -1.72
C LYS A 197 -1.24 22.56 -3.14
N CYS A 198 -0.98 23.87 -3.26
CA CYS A 198 -0.77 24.53 -4.54
C CYS A 198 0.29 25.64 -4.36
N GLY A 199 1.48 25.41 -4.88
CA GLY A 199 2.60 26.31 -4.65
C GLY A 199 2.93 26.46 -3.15
N LYS A 200 2.75 27.66 -2.60
CA LYS A 200 2.95 27.96 -1.16
C LYS A 200 1.68 27.80 -0.33
N LEU A 201 0.51 27.63 -0.97
CA LEU A 201 -0.76 27.47 -0.29
C LEU A 201 -0.96 26.02 0.17
N THR A 202 -1.61 25.82 1.31
CA THR A 202 -1.94 24.50 1.87
C THR A 202 -3.36 24.52 2.45
N GLY A 203 -3.96 23.33 2.58
CA GLY A 203 -5.30 23.18 3.17
C GLY A 203 -6.41 23.84 2.35
N PRO A 204 -7.39 24.52 3.00
CA PRO A 204 -8.53 25.11 2.32
C PRO A 204 -8.16 26.11 1.22
N ASP A 205 -7.18 26.97 1.47
CA ASP A 205 -6.76 28.00 0.49
C ASP A 205 -6.17 27.38 -0.78
N ALA A 206 -5.40 26.29 -0.61
CA ALA A 206 -4.87 25.52 -1.74
C ALA A 206 -5.99 24.82 -2.50
N PHE A 207 -6.96 24.28 -1.77
CA PHE A 207 -8.12 23.62 -2.36
C PHE A 207 -8.97 24.57 -3.18
N GLU A 208 -9.31 25.78 -2.66
CA GLU A 208 -10.03 26.81 -3.41
C GLU A 208 -9.28 27.24 -4.68
N LYS A 209 -7.95 27.39 -4.59
CA LYS A 209 -7.13 27.72 -5.77
C LYS A 209 -7.19 26.60 -6.82
N LEU A 210 -7.11 25.33 -6.41
CA LEU A 210 -7.20 24.18 -7.33
C LEU A 210 -8.59 24.05 -7.95
N LEU A 211 -9.65 24.39 -7.21
CA LEU A 211 -11.02 24.49 -7.74
C LEU A 211 -11.11 25.49 -8.91
N SER A 212 -10.48 26.64 -8.77
CA SER A 212 -10.48 27.69 -9.82
C SER A 212 -9.75 27.30 -11.10
N TRP A 213 -9.01 26.19 -11.13
CA TRP A 213 -8.36 25.68 -12.35
C TRP A 213 -9.32 24.88 -13.24
N GLY A 214 -10.49 24.52 -12.74
CA GLY A 214 -11.53 23.78 -13.46
C GLY A 214 -12.61 24.65 -14.13
N ASP A 215 -12.54 25.96 -13.95
CA ASP A 215 -13.36 26.96 -14.65
C ASP A 215 -12.60 27.49 -15.87
#